data_b908df7ac1f9ee11d978558a0f86a93c
#
_entry.id   b908df7ac1f9ee11d978558a0f86a93c
#
_cell.length_a   1.000
_cell.length_b   1.000
_cell.length_c   1.000
_cell.angle_alpha   90.00
_cell.angle_beta   90.00
_cell.angle_gamma   90.00
#
_symmetry.space_group_name_H-M   'P 1'
#
loop_
_entity.id
_entity.type
_entity.pdbx_description
1 polymer ?
#
loop_
_entity_poly.entity_id
_entity_poly.type
_entity_poly.pdbx_seq_one_letter_code
_entity_poly.pdbx_strand_id
1 'polypeptide(L)'
;MKKRIISLLIALSTVITLFVPSAVVHAELGIKNELQVSLMAALNIVPGYPSSYDAEAKVSAKDFVSFAYRLIGIDNMNISSFMKKYDLDEESDTIGASTAIKIILDIINYDEIMGNTDNYFNFASQMGLTKNVGVSLNSSEPLTYDQMVMLFWNTLDMKALKLDGINSYSYTDETVMEHYLKIYEGKGVVNANETAAIDGRGTTGIGVVRIDSEEYFVGNTITEHLIGSNVKFYYHDDNEKTLRWIETNKSKNQTVSVYGNDITSATDKAIIYDGDSKSKTLKLDDKYMIIYNGKV
;
A
#
# COMPACT_ATOMS: atom_id res chain seq x y z
N MET A 1 35.38 -32.99 -9.54
CA MET A 1 34.89 -31.77 -8.84
C MET A 1 34.74 -30.57 -9.77
N LYS A 2 35.72 -30.17 -10.58
CA LYS A 2 35.65 -29.01 -11.51
C LYS A 2 34.41 -29.02 -12.46
N LYS A 3 34.06 -30.20 -13.02
CA LYS A 3 32.90 -30.32 -13.93
C LYS A 3 31.53 -30.09 -13.25
N ARG A 4 31.40 -30.40 -11.95
CA ARG A 4 30.16 -30.19 -11.20
C ARG A 4 29.96 -28.69 -10.81
N ILE A 5 31.07 -28.00 -10.55
CA ILE A 5 31.06 -26.57 -10.27
C ILE A 5 30.73 -25.77 -11.52
N ILE A 6 31.26 -26.18 -12.70
CA ILE A 6 30.92 -25.52 -13.99
C ILE A 6 29.43 -25.77 -14.34
N SER A 7 28.91 -26.97 -14.06
CA SER A 7 27.51 -27.30 -14.27
C SER A 7 26.58 -26.47 -13.35
N LEU A 8 27.01 -26.22 -12.11
CA LEU A 8 26.29 -25.38 -11.16
C LEU A 8 26.33 -23.89 -11.58
N LEU A 9 27.48 -23.42 -12.09
CA LEU A 9 27.61 -22.04 -12.62
C LEU A 9 26.75 -21.81 -13.87
N ILE A 10 26.66 -22.78 -14.78
CA ILE A 10 25.80 -22.70 -15.97
C ILE A 10 24.31 -22.74 -15.54
N ALA A 11 23.95 -23.57 -14.57
CA ALA A 11 22.61 -23.61 -14.04
C ALA A 11 22.25 -22.29 -13.34
N LEU A 12 23.20 -21.69 -12.58
CA LEU A 12 23.02 -20.41 -11.94
C LEU A 12 22.86 -19.26 -12.96
N SER A 13 23.63 -19.30 -14.06
CA SER A 13 23.55 -18.29 -15.13
C SER A 13 22.23 -18.34 -15.90
N THR A 14 21.65 -19.53 -16.11
CA THR A 14 20.35 -19.69 -16.77
C THR A 14 19.19 -19.26 -15.89
N VAL A 15 19.32 -19.35 -14.58
CA VAL A 15 18.25 -18.97 -13.63
C VAL A 15 18.19 -17.47 -13.41
N ILE A 16 19.35 -16.83 -13.35
CA ILE A 16 19.41 -15.36 -13.18
C ILE A 16 18.87 -14.63 -14.44
N THR A 17 18.94 -15.25 -15.63
CA THR A 17 18.37 -14.69 -16.87
C THR A 17 16.88 -14.96 -17.05
N LEU A 18 16.31 -15.98 -16.36
CA LEU A 18 14.88 -16.30 -16.45
C LEU A 18 14.04 -15.61 -15.38
N PHE A 19 14.66 -15.14 -14.31
CA PHE A 19 14.08 -14.23 -13.34
C PHE A 19 14.51 -12.78 -13.66
N VAL A 20 14.07 -12.27 -14.79
CA VAL A 20 13.44 -10.97 -14.73
C VAL A 20 12.13 -11.28 -13.99
N PRO A 21 11.99 -11.00 -12.69
CA PRO A 21 10.68 -10.88 -12.17
C PRO A 21 10.02 -9.89 -13.12
N SER A 22 8.82 -10.17 -13.55
CA SER A 22 7.83 -9.14 -13.56
C SER A 22 7.71 -8.72 -12.08
N ALA A 23 8.81 -8.26 -11.45
CA ALA A 23 8.70 -7.17 -10.57
C ALA A 23 7.73 -6.33 -11.39
N VAL A 24 6.54 -6.15 -10.91
CA VAL A 24 5.89 -4.87 -11.15
C VAL A 24 7.00 -3.94 -10.69
N VAL A 25 7.92 -3.65 -11.65
CA VAL A 25 8.69 -2.45 -11.66
C VAL A 25 7.51 -1.51 -11.63
N HIS A 26 7.18 -1.05 -10.45
CA HIS A 26 6.57 0.23 -10.31
C HIS A 26 7.66 1.07 -10.98
N ALA A 27 7.58 1.16 -12.31
CA ALA A 27 8.26 2.18 -13.05
C ALA A 27 7.89 3.38 -12.21
N GLU A 28 8.89 4.05 -11.63
CA GLU A 28 8.66 5.29 -10.91
C GLU A 28 7.95 6.16 -11.93
N LEU A 29 6.60 6.15 -11.87
CA LEU A 29 5.74 6.87 -12.80
C LEU A 29 5.87 8.37 -12.53
N GLY A 30 6.79 8.74 -11.63
CA GLY A 30 6.99 10.11 -11.20
C GLY A 30 5.79 10.66 -10.40
N ILE A 31 4.88 9.79 -9.95
CA ILE A 31 3.72 10.16 -9.15
C ILE A 31 4.19 10.43 -7.72
N LYS A 32 4.03 11.64 -7.28
CA LYS A 32 4.51 12.14 -5.98
C LYS A 32 4.03 11.29 -4.79
N ASN A 33 2.82 10.73 -4.85
CA ASN A 33 2.18 9.96 -3.78
C ASN A 33 1.81 8.54 -4.26
N GLU A 34 2.71 7.89 -4.99
CA GLU A 34 2.47 6.58 -5.64
C GLU A 34 2.00 5.51 -4.66
N LEU A 35 2.59 5.45 -3.45
CA LEU A 35 2.20 4.51 -2.42
C LEU A 35 0.73 4.70 -2.01
N GLN A 36 0.34 5.94 -1.70
CA GLN A 36 -1.02 6.26 -1.26
C GLN A 36 -2.03 5.98 -2.37
N VAL A 37 -1.71 6.33 -3.60
CA VAL A 37 -2.56 6.06 -4.77
C VAL A 37 -2.74 4.56 -4.97
N SER A 38 -1.64 3.79 -4.93
CA SER A 38 -1.67 2.33 -5.07
C SER A 38 -2.50 1.67 -3.97
N LEU A 39 -2.36 2.16 -2.75
CA LEU A 39 -3.13 1.63 -1.63
C LEU A 39 -4.62 1.98 -1.74
N MET A 40 -4.98 3.22 -2.10
CA MET A 40 -6.38 3.60 -2.32
C MET A 40 -7.04 2.73 -3.38
N ALA A 41 -6.31 2.36 -4.44
CA ALA A 41 -6.80 1.43 -5.46
C ALA A 41 -6.94 -0.01 -4.93
N ALA A 42 -5.94 -0.50 -4.19
CA ALA A 42 -5.97 -1.84 -3.60
C ALA A 42 -7.09 -2.00 -2.57
N LEU A 43 -7.43 -0.93 -1.85
CA LEU A 43 -8.58 -0.88 -0.93
C LEU A 43 -9.92 -0.62 -1.65
N ASN A 44 -9.92 -0.49 -2.98
CA ASN A 44 -11.09 -0.19 -3.79
C ASN A 44 -11.79 1.15 -3.43
N ILE A 45 -11.05 2.09 -2.85
CA ILE A 45 -11.57 3.43 -2.51
C ILE A 45 -11.60 4.30 -3.75
N VAL A 46 -10.48 4.38 -4.48
CA VAL A 46 -10.36 5.11 -5.75
C VAL A 46 -10.11 4.12 -6.88
N PRO A 47 -11.03 3.96 -7.84
CA PRO A 47 -10.89 3.01 -8.93
C PRO A 47 -9.88 3.48 -9.99
N GLY A 48 -9.38 2.52 -10.78
CA GLY A 48 -8.72 2.81 -12.05
C GLY A 48 -7.21 3.09 -12.02
N TYR A 49 -6.54 2.93 -10.89
CA TYR A 49 -5.09 3.00 -10.85
C TYR A 49 -4.45 1.68 -11.34
N PRO A 50 -3.27 1.71 -12.03
CA PRO A 50 -2.44 2.88 -12.36
C PRO A 50 -2.65 3.42 -13.79
N SER A 51 -3.38 2.74 -14.65
CA SER A 51 -3.39 3.00 -16.09
C SER A 51 -4.11 4.29 -16.52
N SER A 52 -4.94 4.87 -15.66
CA SER A 52 -5.74 6.06 -15.95
C SER A 52 -5.63 7.17 -14.90
N TYR A 53 -4.65 7.08 -13.99
CA TYR A 53 -4.49 8.09 -12.95
C TYR A 53 -3.80 9.33 -13.50
N ASP A 54 -4.50 10.46 -13.45
CA ASP A 54 -3.97 11.79 -13.70
C ASP A 54 -3.98 12.59 -12.38
N ALA A 55 -2.80 12.78 -11.79
CA ALA A 55 -2.62 13.45 -10.52
C ALA A 55 -3.16 14.88 -10.49
N GLU A 56 -3.09 15.58 -11.64
CA GLU A 56 -3.47 16.99 -11.77
C GLU A 56 -4.91 17.18 -12.26
N ALA A 57 -5.57 16.11 -12.68
CA ALA A 57 -6.98 16.18 -13.09
C ALA A 57 -7.85 16.67 -11.93
N LYS A 58 -8.86 17.48 -12.24
CA LYS A 58 -9.78 18.02 -11.23
C LYS A 58 -10.83 16.97 -10.87
N VAL A 59 -11.10 16.86 -9.59
CA VAL A 59 -12.07 15.88 -9.06
C VAL A 59 -13.48 16.43 -9.20
N SER A 60 -14.38 15.65 -9.79
CA SER A 60 -15.80 15.98 -9.79
C SER A 60 -16.40 15.82 -8.37
N ALA A 61 -17.38 16.62 -8.04
CA ALA A 61 -18.08 16.52 -6.75
C ALA A 61 -18.70 15.11 -6.56
N LYS A 62 -19.25 14.56 -7.63
CA LYS A 62 -19.84 13.22 -7.65
C LYS A 62 -18.82 12.11 -7.34
N ASP A 63 -17.65 12.14 -7.99
CA ASP A 63 -16.60 11.16 -7.75
C ASP A 63 -16.08 11.28 -6.33
N PHE A 64 -15.81 12.52 -5.87
CA PHE A 64 -15.34 12.74 -4.51
C PHE A 64 -16.29 12.16 -3.47
N VAL A 65 -17.58 12.46 -3.55
CA VAL A 65 -18.58 11.96 -2.61
C VAL A 65 -18.67 10.43 -2.67
N SER A 66 -18.69 9.86 -3.88
CA SER A 66 -18.71 8.41 -4.08
C SER A 66 -17.51 7.72 -3.42
N PHE A 67 -16.31 8.27 -3.61
CA PHE A 67 -15.10 7.69 -3.05
C PHE A 67 -14.97 7.94 -1.55
N ALA A 68 -15.44 9.10 -1.05
CA ALA A 68 -15.43 9.40 0.37
C ALA A 68 -16.29 8.41 1.19
N TYR A 69 -17.44 7.96 0.65
CA TYR A 69 -18.23 6.92 1.32
C TYR A 69 -17.54 5.56 1.38
N ARG A 70 -16.66 5.25 0.44
CA ARG A 70 -15.86 4.02 0.51
C ARG A 70 -14.84 4.01 1.65
N LEU A 71 -14.48 5.19 2.19
CA LEU A 71 -13.65 5.27 3.39
C LEU A 71 -14.31 4.64 4.63
N ILE A 72 -15.64 4.57 4.62
CA ILE A 72 -16.43 3.93 5.68
C ILE A 72 -17.13 2.64 5.21
N GLY A 73 -16.66 2.06 4.10
CA GLY A 73 -17.13 0.76 3.60
C GLY A 73 -18.49 0.80 2.89
N ILE A 74 -18.95 1.96 2.42
CA ILE A 74 -20.23 2.11 1.72
C ILE A 74 -20.00 2.30 0.22
N ASP A 75 -20.33 1.30 -0.58
CA ASP A 75 -20.16 1.30 -2.05
C ASP A 75 -21.37 1.88 -2.81
N ASN A 76 -22.57 1.71 -2.27
CA ASN A 76 -23.81 2.07 -2.96
C ASN A 76 -24.65 3.03 -2.09
N MET A 77 -24.49 4.30 -2.32
CA MET A 77 -25.24 5.34 -1.65
C MET A 77 -26.08 6.16 -2.64
N ASN A 78 -27.17 6.73 -2.16
CA ASN A 78 -27.88 7.77 -2.91
C ASN A 78 -27.11 9.10 -2.83
N ILE A 79 -26.15 9.24 -3.74
CA ILE A 79 -25.23 10.39 -3.82
C ILE A 79 -26.01 11.70 -3.98
N SER A 80 -27.09 11.70 -4.81
CA SER A 80 -27.88 12.91 -5.10
C SER A 80 -28.48 13.55 -3.85
N SER A 81 -28.98 12.76 -2.92
CA SER A 81 -29.52 13.28 -1.67
C SER A 81 -28.45 13.90 -0.78
N PHE A 82 -27.26 13.31 -0.77
CA PHE A 82 -26.14 13.81 0.02
C PHE A 82 -25.55 15.09 -0.59
N MET A 83 -25.37 15.14 -1.91
CA MET A 83 -24.84 16.31 -2.60
C MET A 83 -25.70 17.55 -2.40
N LYS A 84 -27.04 17.40 -2.34
CA LYS A 84 -27.97 18.50 -2.01
C LYS A 84 -27.71 19.12 -0.63
N LYS A 85 -27.24 18.34 0.35
CA LYS A 85 -26.88 18.87 1.69
C LYS A 85 -25.78 19.92 1.60
N TYR A 86 -24.91 19.83 0.59
CA TYR A 86 -23.77 20.71 0.39
C TYR A 86 -23.92 21.67 -0.80
N ASP A 87 -25.15 21.75 -1.35
CA ASP A 87 -25.47 22.60 -2.51
C ASP A 87 -24.57 22.30 -3.73
N LEU A 88 -24.35 21.01 -3.99
CA LEU A 88 -23.52 20.52 -5.09
C LEU A 88 -24.38 19.95 -6.22
N ASP A 89 -23.99 20.27 -7.47
CA ASP A 89 -24.58 19.73 -8.69
C ASP A 89 -23.76 18.51 -9.18
N GLU A 90 -24.45 17.40 -9.47
CA GLU A 90 -23.82 16.15 -9.89
C GLU A 90 -23.12 16.22 -11.26
N GLU A 91 -23.62 17.07 -12.16
CA GLU A 91 -23.20 17.08 -13.56
C GLU A 91 -22.11 18.10 -13.86
N SER A 92 -22.05 19.20 -13.12
CA SER A 92 -21.22 20.35 -13.47
C SER A 92 -20.17 20.73 -12.44
N ASP A 93 -20.32 20.30 -11.18
CA ASP A 93 -19.46 20.80 -10.12
C ASP A 93 -18.20 19.98 -9.93
N THR A 94 -17.08 20.68 -9.84
CA THR A 94 -15.86 20.21 -9.22
C THR A 94 -15.88 20.53 -7.72
N ILE A 95 -15.07 19.84 -6.92
CA ILE A 95 -15.07 20.04 -5.47
C ILE A 95 -13.86 20.85 -5.00
N GLY A 96 -14.10 21.89 -4.21
CA GLY A 96 -13.06 22.67 -3.54
C GLY A 96 -12.68 22.09 -2.18
N ALA A 97 -11.48 22.45 -1.68
CA ALA A 97 -10.92 21.93 -0.45
C ALA A 97 -11.82 22.11 0.78
N SER A 98 -12.46 23.26 0.92
CA SER A 98 -13.33 23.54 2.08
C SER A 98 -14.54 22.61 2.13
N THR A 99 -15.22 22.42 1.01
CA THR A 99 -16.38 21.52 0.90
C THR A 99 -15.96 20.07 1.07
N ALA A 100 -14.85 19.65 0.47
CA ALA A 100 -14.30 18.31 0.61
C ALA A 100 -14.00 17.95 2.08
N ILE A 101 -13.36 18.85 2.81
CA ILE A 101 -13.07 18.68 4.23
C ILE A 101 -14.35 18.56 5.07
N LYS A 102 -15.35 19.41 4.82
CA LYS A 102 -16.65 19.32 5.50
C LYS A 102 -17.29 17.96 5.27
N ILE A 103 -17.30 17.48 4.03
CA ILE A 103 -17.86 16.18 3.66
C ILE A 103 -17.15 15.05 4.39
N ILE A 104 -15.80 15.05 4.41
CA ILE A 104 -15.04 14.03 5.11
C ILE A 104 -15.39 14.01 6.60
N LEU A 105 -15.34 15.16 7.25
CA LEU A 105 -15.62 15.27 8.70
C LEU A 105 -17.04 14.79 9.03
N ASP A 106 -18.03 15.12 8.20
CA ASP A 106 -19.42 14.65 8.35
C ASP A 106 -19.51 13.11 8.21
N ILE A 107 -18.89 12.54 7.18
CA ILE A 107 -18.93 11.08 6.92
C ILE A 107 -18.32 10.26 8.07
N ILE A 108 -17.27 10.77 8.72
CA ILE A 108 -16.63 10.11 9.86
C ILE A 108 -17.12 10.61 11.22
N ASN A 109 -18.22 11.38 11.26
CA ASN A 109 -18.88 11.94 12.43
C ASN A 109 -18.03 12.92 13.25
N TYR A 110 -17.00 13.51 12.68
CA TYR A 110 -16.13 14.47 13.38
C TYR A 110 -16.76 15.86 13.53
N ASP A 111 -17.76 16.18 12.71
CA ASP A 111 -18.59 17.37 12.86
C ASP A 111 -19.34 17.39 14.21
N GLU A 112 -19.71 16.24 14.75
CA GLU A 112 -20.38 16.10 16.05
C GLU A 112 -19.49 16.47 17.24
N ILE A 113 -18.16 16.35 17.11
CA ILE A 113 -17.21 16.71 18.19
C ILE A 113 -16.57 18.07 18.00
N MET A 114 -16.77 18.70 16.84
CA MET A 114 -16.24 20.04 16.55
C MET A 114 -16.86 21.15 17.40
N GLY A 115 -18.07 20.92 17.92
CA GLY A 115 -18.87 21.96 18.55
C GLY A 115 -19.37 23.00 17.54
N ASN A 116 -19.84 24.15 18.05
CA ASN A 116 -20.42 25.22 17.23
C ASN A 116 -19.33 26.07 16.54
N THR A 117 -18.37 25.48 15.89
CA THR A 117 -17.37 26.25 15.14
C THR A 117 -17.54 26.05 13.63
N ASP A 118 -17.60 27.17 12.90
CA ASP A 118 -17.61 27.17 11.43
C ASP A 118 -16.19 26.96 10.85
N ASN A 119 -15.17 26.79 11.69
CA ASN A 119 -13.79 26.73 11.26
C ASN A 119 -13.33 25.30 11.00
N TYR A 120 -14.00 24.60 10.09
CA TYR A 120 -13.72 23.22 9.67
C TYR A 120 -12.27 23.01 9.25
N PHE A 121 -11.67 23.97 8.59
CA PHE A 121 -10.31 23.81 8.10
C PHE A 121 -9.27 23.82 9.22
N ASN A 122 -9.39 24.71 10.19
CA ASN A 122 -8.46 24.73 11.31
C ASN A 122 -8.61 23.46 12.15
N PHE A 123 -9.82 22.99 12.36
CA PHE A 123 -10.07 21.73 13.04
C PHE A 123 -9.45 20.56 12.27
N ALA A 124 -9.70 20.44 10.96
CA ALA A 124 -9.12 19.41 10.09
C ALA A 124 -7.59 19.45 10.10
N SER A 125 -7.01 20.65 10.11
CA SER A 125 -5.56 20.82 10.18
C SER A 125 -4.99 20.34 11.53
N GLN A 126 -5.65 20.64 12.64
CA GLN A 126 -5.26 20.16 13.97
C GLN A 126 -5.36 18.63 14.07
N MET A 127 -6.35 18.02 13.43
CA MET A 127 -6.52 16.57 13.36
C MET A 127 -5.58 15.89 12.35
N GLY A 128 -4.77 16.64 11.61
CA GLY A 128 -3.82 16.12 10.63
C GLY A 128 -4.41 15.81 9.25
N LEU A 129 -5.72 16.05 9.03
CA LEU A 129 -6.41 15.74 7.78
C LEU A 129 -5.78 16.46 6.56
N THR A 130 -5.30 17.69 6.74
CA THR A 130 -4.69 18.49 5.66
C THR A 130 -3.17 18.32 5.50
N LYS A 131 -2.57 17.40 6.26
CA LYS A 131 -1.12 17.18 6.25
C LYS A 131 -0.63 16.75 4.86
N ASN A 132 0.34 17.48 4.32
CA ASN A 132 0.96 17.23 3.00
C ASN A 132 0.01 17.30 1.79
N VAL A 133 -1.22 17.79 1.95
CA VAL A 133 -2.19 17.88 0.85
C VAL A 133 -1.89 19.06 -0.08
N GLY A 134 -1.27 20.11 0.41
CA GLY A 134 -0.98 21.32 -0.39
C GLY A 134 -2.21 22.18 -0.69
N VAL A 135 -3.26 22.10 0.13
CA VAL A 135 -4.46 22.95 0.03
C VAL A 135 -4.40 24.12 0.99
N SER A 136 -5.03 25.22 0.62
CA SER A 136 -5.22 26.39 1.49
C SER A 136 -6.69 26.64 1.77
N LEU A 137 -6.98 27.27 2.91
CA LEU A 137 -8.32 27.63 3.37
C LEU A 137 -9.16 28.41 2.36
N ASN A 138 -8.50 29.32 1.65
CA ASN A 138 -9.16 30.29 0.78
C ASN A 138 -9.05 29.89 -0.70
N SER A 139 -8.62 28.66 -0.99
CA SER A 139 -8.57 28.21 -2.37
C SER A 139 -9.98 27.87 -2.83
N SER A 140 -10.49 28.66 -3.77
CA SER A 140 -11.68 28.34 -4.56
C SER A 140 -11.36 27.33 -5.68
N GLU A 141 -10.09 26.96 -5.83
CA GLU A 141 -9.66 26.02 -6.86
C GLU A 141 -10.16 24.61 -6.55
N PRO A 142 -10.62 23.88 -7.56
CA PRO A 142 -10.98 22.49 -7.42
C PRO A 142 -9.81 21.65 -6.98
N LEU A 143 -10.07 20.64 -6.13
CA LEU A 143 -9.08 19.64 -5.75
C LEU A 143 -8.59 18.86 -6.97
N THR A 144 -7.31 18.52 -6.97
CA THR A 144 -6.76 17.50 -7.88
C THR A 144 -6.97 16.09 -7.29
N TYR A 145 -6.85 15.07 -8.14
CA TYR A 145 -6.88 13.67 -7.68
C TYR A 145 -5.79 13.38 -6.65
N ASP A 146 -4.58 13.90 -6.83
CA ASP A 146 -3.48 13.73 -5.86
C ASP A 146 -3.83 14.33 -4.49
N GLN A 147 -4.43 15.52 -4.47
CA GLN A 147 -4.91 16.16 -3.23
C GLN A 147 -6.03 15.35 -2.56
N MET A 148 -6.97 14.83 -3.34
CA MET A 148 -8.05 13.96 -2.84
C MET A 148 -7.48 12.69 -2.21
N VAL A 149 -6.58 12.02 -2.89
CA VAL A 149 -5.92 10.79 -2.38
C VAL A 149 -5.23 11.07 -1.05
N MET A 150 -4.52 12.19 -0.94
CA MET A 150 -3.86 12.57 0.31
C MET A 150 -4.83 12.90 1.44
N LEU A 151 -5.95 13.56 1.14
CA LEU A 151 -7.02 13.77 2.13
C LEU A 151 -7.58 12.43 2.62
N PHE A 152 -7.86 11.51 1.71
CA PHE A 152 -8.39 10.18 2.04
C PHE A 152 -7.39 9.35 2.84
N TRP A 153 -6.11 9.38 2.45
CA TRP A 153 -5.05 8.72 3.20
C TRP A 153 -4.99 9.22 4.65
N ASN A 154 -4.97 10.55 4.83
CA ASN A 154 -4.93 11.14 6.15
C ASN A 154 -6.20 10.81 6.95
N THR A 155 -7.36 10.73 6.30
CA THR A 155 -8.63 10.31 6.93
C THR A 155 -8.54 8.90 7.48
N LEU A 156 -8.00 7.97 6.69
CA LEU A 156 -7.87 6.56 7.10
C LEU A 156 -6.97 6.38 8.34
N ASP A 157 -6.00 7.27 8.54
CA ASP A 157 -5.08 7.26 9.68
C ASP A 157 -5.64 7.99 10.93
N MET A 158 -6.76 8.73 10.78
CA MET A 158 -7.43 9.36 11.91
C MET A 158 -8.05 8.33 12.85
N LYS A 159 -8.20 8.67 14.14
CA LYS A 159 -8.93 7.84 15.08
C LYS A 159 -10.41 7.79 14.72
N ALA A 160 -11.00 6.60 14.73
CA ALA A 160 -12.43 6.48 14.54
C ALA A 160 -13.21 6.99 15.76
N LEU A 161 -14.43 7.43 15.53
CA LEU A 161 -15.37 7.80 16.59
C LEU A 161 -16.42 6.70 16.75
N LYS A 162 -16.85 6.49 17.98
CA LYS A 162 -18.02 5.67 18.33
C LYS A 162 -19.05 6.51 19.08
N LEU A 163 -20.30 6.19 18.84
CA LEU A 163 -21.39 6.77 19.59
C LEU A 163 -21.36 6.23 21.04
N ASP A 164 -21.28 7.13 22.01
CA ASP A 164 -21.19 6.82 23.43
C ASP A 164 -22.38 7.43 24.16
N GLY A 165 -23.50 6.71 24.17
CA GLY A 165 -24.77 7.20 24.71
C GLY A 165 -25.62 7.95 23.70
N ILE A 166 -26.46 8.90 24.21
CA ILE A 166 -27.36 9.68 23.37
C ILE A 166 -26.62 10.95 22.89
N ASN A 167 -26.30 11.01 21.59
CA ASN A 167 -25.65 12.15 20.95
C ASN A 167 -24.28 12.54 21.53
N SER A 168 -23.53 11.56 22.03
CA SER A 168 -22.17 11.76 22.51
C SER A 168 -21.21 10.84 21.74
N TYR A 169 -20.11 11.38 21.22
CA TYR A 169 -19.09 10.64 20.52
C TYR A 169 -17.80 10.63 21.30
N SER A 170 -17.11 9.50 21.31
CA SER A 170 -15.77 9.34 21.88
C SER A 170 -14.79 8.68 20.91
N TYR A 171 -13.50 8.96 21.05
CA TYR A 171 -12.47 8.31 20.27
C TYR A 171 -12.39 6.82 20.61
N THR A 172 -12.21 6.02 19.57
CA THR A 172 -11.81 4.61 19.71
C THR A 172 -10.29 4.48 19.74
N ASP A 173 -9.78 3.29 20.03
CA ASP A 173 -8.36 2.99 19.84
C ASP A 173 -8.02 2.70 18.38
N GLU A 174 -9.02 2.36 17.57
CA GLU A 174 -8.91 2.04 16.15
C GLU A 174 -8.80 3.31 15.30
N THR A 175 -8.11 3.19 14.16
CA THR A 175 -8.15 4.19 13.07
C THR A 175 -9.45 4.05 12.27
N VAL A 176 -9.76 5.03 11.44
CA VAL A 176 -10.88 4.97 10.48
C VAL A 176 -10.75 3.73 9.58
N MET A 177 -9.54 3.41 9.13
CA MET A 177 -9.27 2.24 8.31
C MET A 177 -9.58 0.93 9.05
N GLU A 178 -9.10 0.79 10.28
CA GLU A 178 -9.35 -0.39 11.11
C GLU A 178 -10.82 -0.52 11.49
N HIS A 179 -11.45 0.60 11.87
CA HIS A 179 -12.83 0.60 12.37
C HIS A 179 -13.85 0.27 11.29
N TYR A 180 -13.79 0.96 10.15
CA TYR A 180 -14.82 0.85 9.10
C TYR A 180 -14.47 -0.20 8.05
N LEU A 181 -13.20 -0.31 7.66
CA LEU A 181 -12.80 -1.21 6.58
C LEU A 181 -12.28 -2.56 7.08
N LYS A 182 -12.05 -2.71 8.39
CA LYS A 182 -11.41 -3.90 9.00
C LYS A 182 -10.07 -4.23 8.35
N ILE A 183 -9.32 -3.19 7.99
CA ILE A 183 -8.00 -3.29 7.38
C ILE A 183 -6.94 -2.85 8.36
N TYR A 184 -5.95 -3.70 8.56
CA TYR A 184 -4.88 -3.53 9.52
C TYR A 184 -3.52 -3.47 8.84
N GLU A 185 -2.61 -2.64 9.36
CA GLU A 185 -1.22 -2.59 8.93
C GLU A 185 -0.41 -3.68 9.64
N GLY A 186 0.42 -4.40 8.87
CA GLY A 186 1.39 -5.35 9.40
C GLY A 186 2.79 -5.10 8.84
N LYS A 187 3.79 -5.61 9.58
CA LYS A 187 5.20 -5.63 9.18
C LYS A 187 5.80 -6.94 9.64
N GLY A 188 6.64 -7.55 8.81
CA GLY A 188 7.29 -8.80 9.16
C GLY A 188 8.18 -9.34 8.06
N VAL A 189 8.69 -10.55 8.24
CA VAL A 189 9.50 -11.25 7.25
C VAL A 189 8.65 -12.34 6.60
N VAL A 190 8.67 -12.41 5.28
CA VAL A 190 8.00 -13.49 4.54
C VAL A 190 8.79 -14.77 4.73
N ASN A 191 8.27 -15.71 5.52
CA ASN A 191 8.95 -16.93 5.91
C ASN A 191 8.59 -18.16 5.07
N ALA A 192 7.41 -18.18 4.48
CA ALA A 192 6.98 -19.28 3.61
C ALA A 192 5.90 -18.82 2.62
N ASN A 193 5.85 -19.54 1.51
CA ASN A 193 4.74 -19.56 0.57
C ASN A 193 4.45 -21.02 0.15
N GLU A 194 3.63 -21.22 -0.87
CA GLU A 194 3.27 -22.56 -1.36
C GLU A 194 4.45 -23.37 -1.92
N THR A 195 5.57 -22.72 -2.27
CA THR A 195 6.71 -23.36 -2.95
C THR A 195 7.97 -23.45 -2.09
N ALA A 196 8.14 -22.52 -1.13
CA ALA A 196 9.35 -22.42 -0.31
C ALA A 196 9.03 -22.01 1.13
N ALA A 197 9.87 -22.47 2.08
CA ALA A 197 9.84 -22.09 3.48
C ALA A 197 11.25 -21.98 4.05
N ILE A 198 11.51 -20.91 4.80
CA ILE A 198 12.81 -20.61 5.40
C ILE A 198 12.82 -20.70 6.93
N ASP A 199 11.66 -20.95 7.54
CA ASP A 199 11.48 -21.03 8.99
C ASP A 199 11.48 -22.47 9.54
N GLY A 200 11.69 -23.47 8.69
CA GLY A 200 11.70 -24.88 9.07
C GLY A 200 10.33 -25.50 9.34
N ARG A 201 9.23 -24.76 9.20
CA ARG A 201 7.86 -25.25 9.43
C ARG A 201 7.20 -25.84 8.18
N GLY A 202 7.90 -25.83 7.04
CA GLY A 202 7.38 -26.27 5.75
C GLY A 202 6.61 -25.18 5.02
N THR A 203 6.27 -25.50 3.75
CA THR A 203 5.53 -24.60 2.87
C THR A 203 4.10 -24.40 3.35
N THR A 204 3.45 -23.33 2.87
CA THR A 204 2.05 -23.05 3.14
C THR A 204 1.11 -23.73 2.15
N GLY A 205 -0.19 -23.59 2.31
CA GLY A 205 -1.17 -23.95 1.30
C GLY A 205 -1.12 -23.05 0.05
N ILE A 206 -1.80 -23.48 -1.01
CA ILE A 206 -1.93 -22.70 -2.25
C ILE A 206 -2.59 -21.35 -1.93
N GLY A 207 -2.02 -20.27 -2.46
CA GLY A 207 -2.54 -18.92 -2.26
C GLY A 207 -2.37 -18.39 -0.82
N VAL A 208 -1.49 -19.00 -0.03
CA VAL A 208 -1.21 -18.58 1.35
C VAL A 208 0.26 -18.20 1.46
N VAL A 209 0.53 -17.12 2.20
CA VAL A 209 1.88 -16.68 2.58
C VAL A 209 1.98 -16.63 4.10
N ARG A 210 3.15 -17.03 4.65
CA ARG A 210 3.46 -16.87 6.07
C ARG A 210 4.40 -15.70 6.27
N ILE A 211 3.94 -14.72 7.06
CA ILE A 211 4.74 -13.55 7.45
C ILE A 211 4.99 -13.67 8.95
N ASP A 212 6.23 -13.75 9.36
CA ASP A 212 6.65 -14.14 10.71
C ASP A 212 5.99 -15.47 11.15
N SER A 213 5.05 -15.42 12.09
CA SER A 213 4.35 -16.61 12.59
C SER A 213 2.94 -16.80 12.05
N GLU A 214 2.39 -15.79 11.37
CA GLU A 214 0.99 -15.76 10.94
C GLU A 214 0.85 -16.07 9.45
N GLU A 215 -0.25 -16.72 9.09
CA GLU A 215 -0.60 -17.03 7.71
C GLU A 215 -1.65 -16.05 7.18
N TYR A 216 -1.49 -15.65 5.92
CA TYR A 216 -2.35 -14.71 5.22
C TYR A 216 -2.70 -15.27 3.84
N PHE A 217 -3.94 -15.13 3.42
CA PHE A 217 -4.31 -15.34 2.03
C PHE A 217 -3.74 -14.23 1.16
N VAL A 218 -3.12 -14.58 0.04
CA VAL A 218 -2.45 -13.59 -0.84
C VAL A 218 -3.44 -12.68 -1.56
N GLY A 219 -4.71 -13.09 -1.72
CA GLY A 219 -5.71 -12.32 -2.44
C GLY A 219 -5.25 -11.99 -3.86
N ASN A 220 -5.28 -10.69 -4.20
CA ASN A 220 -4.79 -10.17 -5.48
C ASN A 220 -3.33 -9.67 -5.41
N THR A 221 -2.59 -9.97 -4.34
CA THR A 221 -1.19 -9.54 -4.18
C THR A 221 -0.22 -10.57 -4.78
N ILE A 222 1.01 -10.14 -5.08
CA ILE A 222 2.06 -10.98 -5.61
C ILE A 222 3.11 -11.18 -4.52
N THR A 223 3.30 -12.40 -4.06
CA THR A 223 4.16 -12.72 -2.92
C THR A 223 5.29 -13.70 -3.22
N GLU A 224 5.30 -14.32 -4.42
CA GLU A 224 6.21 -15.44 -4.77
C GLU A 224 7.69 -15.06 -4.65
N HIS A 225 8.03 -13.81 -4.93
CA HIS A 225 9.42 -13.32 -4.92
C HIS A 225 9.81 -12.66 -3.58
N LEU A 226 8.92 -12.68 -2.57
CA LEU A 226 9.13 -11.95 -1.31
C LEU A 226 9.75 -12.81 -0.20
N ILE A 227 9.99 -14.11 -0.41
CA ILE A 227 10.58 -15.00 0.60
C ILE A 227 11.90 -14.39 1.12
N GLY A 228 12.03 -14.31 2.44
CA GLY A 228 13.15 -13.71 3.15
C GLY A 228 13.13 -12.19 3.22
N SER A 229 12.23 -11.52 2.53
CA SER A 229 12.11 -10.08 2.55
C SER A 229 11.36 -9.58 3.78
N ASN A 230 11.84 -8.51 4.38
CA ASN A 230 11.06 -7.72 5.32
C ASN A 230 10.04 -6.89 4.54
N VAL A 231 8.79 -7.01 4.90
CA VAL A 231 7.66 -6.39 4.19
C VAL A 231 6.85 -5.48 5.09
N LYS A 232 6.15 -4.54 4.49
CA LYS A 232 5.01 -3.82 5.03
C LYS A 232 3.79 -4.27 4.23
N PHE A 233 2.68 -4.51 4.89
CA PHE A 233 1.47 -5.00 4.24
C PHE A 233 0.22 -4.47 4.92
N TYR A 234 -0.90 -4.54 4.19
CA TYR A 234 -2.24 -4.28 4.70
C TYR A 234 -3.11 -5.50 4.44
N TYR A 235 -3.87 -5.90 5.42
CA TYR A 235 -4.73 -7.07 5.33
C TYR A 235 -6.12 -6.78 5.90
N HIS A 236 -7.12 -7.41 5.32
CA HIS A 236 -8.47 -7.41 5.85
C HIS A 236 -8.55 -8.50 6.93
N ASP A 237 -9.01 -8.13 8.12
CA ASP A 237 -9.15 -9.06 9.24
C ASP A 237 -10.50 -9.79 9.14
N ASP A 238 -10.65 -10.56 8.08
CA ASP A 238 -11.68 -11.57 7.93
C ASP A 238 -11.21 -12.90 8.56
N ASN A 239 -12.01 -13.95 8.41
CA ASN A 239 -11.67 -15.27 8.96
C ASN A 239 -10.34 -15.83 8.41
N GLU A 240 -9.89 -15.34 7.27
CA GLU A 240 -8.73 -15.83 6.53
C GLU A 240 -7.55 -14.85 6.51
N LYS A 241 -7.71 -13.64 7.04
CA LYS A 241 -6.70 -12.58 7.00
C LYS A 241 -6.15 -12.33 5.58
N THR A 242 -7.00 -11.79 4.70
CA THR A 242 -6.65 -11.62 3.29
C THR A 242 -5.80 -10.37 3.05
N LEU A 243 -4.63 -10.52 2.43
CA LEU A 243 -3.79 -9.41 2.00
C LEU A 243 -4.51 -8.55 0.96
N ARG A 244 -4.43 -7.24 1.16
CA ARG A 244 -4.92 -6.23 0.22
C ARG A 244 -3.78 -5.55 -0.51
N TRP A 245 -2.65 -5.43 0.15
CA TRP A 245 -1.46 -4.81 -0.39
C TRP A 245 -0.21 -5.26 0.37
N ILE A 246 0.92 -5.38 -0.32
CA ILE A 246 2.20 -5.78 0.26
C ILE A 246 3.35 -5.17 -0.54
N GLU A 247 4.37 -4.68 0.14
CA GLU A 247 5.62 -4.22 -0.47
C GLU A 247 6.83 -4.58 0.38
N THR A 248 8.01 -4.58 -0.25
CA THR A 248 9.27 -4.73 0.47
C THR A 248 9.61 -3.44 1.24
N ASN A 249 10.01 -3.57 2.48
CA ASN A 249 10.53 -2.45 3.27
C ASN A 249 11.92 -2.06 2.79
N LYS A 250 12.00 -1.04 1.93
CA LYS A 250 13.25 -0.57 1.31
C LYS A 250 14.34 -0.21 2.33
N SER A 251 13.98 0.19 3.54
CA SER A 251 14.96 0.54 4.58
C SER A 251 15.57 -0.67 5.31
N LYS A 252 14.93 -1.83 5.21
CA LYS A 252 15.38 -3.07 5.88
C LYS A 252 15.89 -4.14 4.93
N ASN A 253 15.60 -4.01 3.64
CA ASN A 253 16.07 -4.93 2.62
C ASN A 253 17.17 -4.27 1.79
N GLN A 254 18.21 -5.03 1.48
CA GLN A 254 19.19 -4.67 0.48
C GLN A 254 19.12 -5.71 -0.63
N THR A 255 18.82 -5.28 -1.83
CA THR A 255 18.76 -6.16 -3.00
C THR A 255 19.85 -5.77 -3.99
N VAL A 256 20.61 -6.77 -4.42
CA VAL A 256 21.58 -6.64 -5.50
C VAL A 256 21.17 -7.58 -6.60
N SER A 257 20.87 -7.03 -7.79
CA SER A 257 20.60 -7.83 -8.98
C SER A 257 21.86 -7.92 -9.82
N VAL A 258 22.29 -9.14 -10.16
CA VAL A 258 23.47 -9.41 -10.97
C VAL A 258 23.08 -10.33 -12.12
N TYR A 259 23.44 -9.97 -13.35
CA TYR A 259 23.26 -10.87 -14.48
C TYR A 259 24.24 -12.03 -14.38
N GLY A 260 23.81 -13.22 -14.74
CA GLY A 260 24.66 -14.42 -14.65
C GLY A 260 25.96 -14.32 -15.43
N ASN A 261 25.95 -13.59 -16.57
CA ASN A 261 27.14 -13.36 -17.39
C ASN A 261 28.17 -12.44 -16.73
N ASP A 262 27.75 -11.63 -15.75
CA ASP A 262 28.62 -10.71 -15.03
C ASP A 262 29.25 -11.38 -13.80
N ILE A 263 28.84 -12.60 -13.45
CA ILE A 263 29.41 -13.35 -12.34
C ILE A 263 30.73 -13.97 -12.77
N THR A 264 31.83 -13.46 -12.18
CA THR A 264 33.19 -13.95 -12.46
C THR A 264 33.60 -15.09 -11.53
N SER A 265 33.05 -15.14 -10.32
CA SER A 265 33.29 -16.24 -9.37
C SER A 265 32.16 -16.33 -8.35
N ALA A 266 31.82 -17.56 -7.96
CA ALA A 266 30.90 -17.84 -6.87
C ALA A 266 31.47 -18.97 -5.98
N THR A 267 31.51 -18.70 -4.68
CA THR A 267 31.96 -19.61 -3.62
C THR A 267 30.89 -19.70 -2.54
N ASP A 268 31.12 -20.49 -1.53
CA ASP A 268 30.30 -20.59 -0.32
C ASP A 268 30.36 -19.34 0.58
N LYS A 269 31.30 -18.41 0.28
CA LYS A 269 31.51 -17.20 1.11
C LYS A 269 31.30 -15.89 0.37
N ALA A 270 31.35 -15.91 -0.96
CA ALA A 270 31.24 -14.69 -1.74
C ALA A 270 30.84 -14.96 -3.20
N ILE A 271 30.17 -13.99 -3.77
CA ILE A 271 29.94 -13.87 -5.23
C ILE A 271 30.73 -12.66 -5.70
N ILE A 272 31.60 -12.85 -6.70
CA ILE A 272 32.34 -11.78 -7.36
C ILE A 272 31.70 -11.54 -8.73
N TYR A 273 31.37 -10.30 -9.02
CA TYR A 273 30.73 -9.93 -10.26
C TYR A 273 31.23 -8.60 -10.82
N ASP A 274 31.15 -8.43 -12.11
CA ASP A 274 31.52 -7.19 -12.78
C ASP A 274 30.39 -6.16 -12.62
N GLY A 275 30.73 -5.01 -12.06
CA GLY A 275 29.86 -3.85 -11.98
C GLY A 275 30.23 -2.83 -13.07
N ASP A 276 29.50 -1.72 -13.13
CA ASP A 276 29.62 -0.70 -14.20
C ASP A 276 31.06 -0.17 -14.48
N SER A 277 31.93 -0.24 -13.51
CA SER A 277 33.30 0.29 -13.66
C SER A 277 34.38 -0.56 -12.99
N LYS A 278 34.02 -1.53 -12.17
CA LYS A 278 34.95 -2.41 -11.45
C LYS A 278 34.26 -3.65 -10.94
N SER A 279 35.06 -4.70 -10.73
CA SER A 279 34.59 -5.92 -10.06
C SER A 279 34.15 -5.62 -8.63
N LYS A 280 33.02 -6.19 -8.22
CA LYS A 280 32.41 -6.06 -6.89
C LYS A 280 32.35 -7.43 -6.23
N THR A 281 32.37 -7.45 -4.90
CA THR A 281 32.27 -8.67 -4.10
C THR A 281 31.06 -8.59 -3.18
N LEU A 282 30.11 -9.50 -3.35
CA LEU A 282 29.03 -9.73 -2.41
C LEU A 282 29.47 -10.82 -1.44
N LYS A 283 29.70 -10.49 -0.19
CA LYS A 283 29.99 -11.45 0.87
C LYS A 283 28.70 -12.15 1.29
N LEU A 284 28.74 -13.47 1.39
CA LEU A 284 27.64 -14.28 1.90
C LEU A 284 27.81 -14.47 3.41
N ASP A 285 26.72 -14.40 4.15
CA ASP A 285 26.64 -14.75 5.57
C ASP A 285 26.76 -16.28 5.74
N ASP A 286 27.23 -16.75 6.88
CA ASP A 286 27.31 -18.19 7.17
C ASP A 286 25.93 -18.89 7.21
N LYS A 287 24.86 -18.10 7.32
CA LYS A 287 23.46 -18.55 7.34
C LYS A 287 22.67 -18.18 6.08
N TYR A 288 23.37 -17.94 4.96
CA TYR A 288 22.67 -17.65 3.72
C TYR A 288 21.80 -18.83 3.26
N MET A 289 20.72 -18.53 2.56
CA MET A 289 19.87 -19.51 1.90
C MET A 289 19.88 -19.30 0.40
N ILE A 290 19.80 -20.38 -0.34
CA ILE A 290 19.68 -20.36 -1.80
C ILE A 290 18.25 -20.79 -2.13
N ILE A 291 17.52 -19.92 -2.80
CA ILE A 291 16.21 -20.24 -3.36
C ILE A 291 16.39 -20.40 -4.87
N TYR A 292 16.12 -21.58 -5.37
CA TYR A 292 16.22 -21.93 -6.78
C TYR A 292 14.87 -22.40 -7.32
N ASN A 293 14.31 -21.71 -8.29
CA ASN A 293 12.96 -21.99 -8.81
C ASN A 293 11.90 -22.10 -7.70
N GLY A 294 11.95 -21.18 -6.73
CA GLY A 294 11.01 -21.15 -5.62
C GLY A 294 11.22 -22.23 -4.55
N LYS A 295 12.32 -23.00 -4.60
CA LYS A 295 12.66 -24.03 -3.60
C LYS A 295 13.94 -23.67 -2.87
N VAL A 296 13.96 -23.86 -1.56
CA VAL A 296 15.14 -23.71 -0.70
C VAL A 296 16.07 -24.90 -0.84
#